data_cd6947caacf3b08213686c1c10525d09
#
_entry.id   cd6947caacf3b08213686c1c10525d09
#
_cell.length_a   1.000
_cell.length_b   1.000
_cell.length_c   1.000
_cell.angle_alpha   90.00
_cell.angle_beta   90.00
_cell.angle_gamma   90.00
#
_symmetry.space_group_name_H-M   'P 1'
#
loop_
_entity.id
_entity.type
_entity.pdbx_description
1 polymer ?
#
loop_
_entity_poly.entity_id
_entity_poly.type
_entity_poly.pdbx_seq_one_letter_code
_entity_poly.pdbx_strand_id
1 'polypeptide(L)'
;MKLLIQESPLLILPTLAQTIGLEEAILLQQLHFRLTHQGQERDGMLWYCQSYTSWAKQLPFWSESKIKRLFLKLEKEGFIQSTDKYNTFYVDRTKWYSIEYHALDAVLHGNANENHPRTVHTQTLPMKWPPYF
;
A
#
# COMPACT_ATOMS: atom_id res chain seq x y z
N MET A 1 19.17 0.14 -16.16
CA MET A 1 18.74 1.46 -16.58
C MET A 1 19.58 2.55 -15.94
N LYS A 2 19.89 3.54 -16.71
CA LYS A 2 20.71 4.59 -16.20
C LYS A 2 19.88 5.70 -15.62
N LEU A 3 20.16 6.06 -14.39
CA LEU A 3 19.38 7.08 -13.70
C LEU A 3 20.08 8.44 -13.79
N LEU A 4 19.29 9.49 -13.68
CA LEU A 4 19.85 10.84 -13.70
C LEU A 4 20.77 11.09 -12.53
N ILE A 5 20.44 10.54 -11.38
CA ILE A 5 21.28 10.64 -10.21
C ILE A 5 21.30 9.29 -9.52
N GLN A 6 22.22 9.14 -8.59
CA GLN A 6 22.37 7.87 -7.89
C GLN A 6 21.49 7.87 -6.67
N GLU A 7 20.33 7.28 -6.78
CA GLU A 7 19.47 7.09 -5.63
C GLU A 7 18.47 5.97 -5.95
N SER A 8 17.85 5.45 -4.92
CA SER A 8 16.87 4.38 -5.11
C SER A 8 15.60 4.93 -5.73
N PRO A 9 15.17 4.42 -6.87
CA PRO A 9 13.97 4.94 -7.51
C PRO A 9 12.71 4.41 -6.82
N LEU A 10 11.62 5.13 -7.01
CA LEU A 10 10.33 4.65 -6.58
C LEU A 10 9.61 4.05 -7.79
N LEU A 11 8.87 3.00 -7.56
CA LEU A 11 8.12 2.36 -8.62
C LEU A 11 6.76 3.00 -8.77
N ILE A 12 6.36 3.21 -10.01
CA ILE A 12 5.03 3.69 -10.32
C ILE A 12 4.42 2.68 -11.28
N LEU A 13 3.28 2.15 -10.90
CA LEU A 13 2.55 1.21 -11.75
C LEU A 13 1.48 1.99 -12.50
N PRO A 14 1.64 2.16 -13.81
CA PRO A 14 0.73 3.05 -14.55
C PRO A 14 -0.75 2.70 -14.43
N THR A 15 -1.09 1.44 -14.51
CA THR A 15 -2.50 1.06 -14.41
C THR A 15 -3.06 1.38 -13.03
N LEU A 16 -2.28 1.12 -11.99
CA LEU A 16 -2.73 1.44 -10.64
C LEU A 16 -2.90 2.94 -10.50
N ALA A 17 -1.93 3.72 -11.02
CA ALA A 17 -1.99 5.17 -10.94
C ALA A 17 -3.19 5.72 -11.66
N GLN A 18 -3.56 5.15 -12.81
CA GLN A 18 -4.71 5.60 -13.53
C GLN A 18 -6.01 5.28 -12.79
N THR A 19 -6.00 4.18 -12.06
CA THR A 19 -7.22 3.71 -11.41
C THR A 19 -7.48 4.44 -10.09
N ILE A 20 -6.46 4.60 -9.27
CA ILE A 20 -6.66 5.17 -7.93
C ILE A 20 -6.02 6.53 -7.72
N GLY A 21 -5.21 6.97 -8.66
CA GLY A 21 -4.51 8.25 -8.53
C GLY A 21 -3.00 8.04 -8.41
N LEU A 22 -2.24 8.98 -8.93
CA LEU A 22 -0.78 8.84 -8.95
C LEU A 22 -0.19 8.83 -7.53
N GLU A 23 -0.58 9.79 -6.72
CA GLU A 23 -0.01 9.87 -5.38
C GLU A 23 -0.45 8.70 -4.53
N GLU A 24 -1.69 8.29 -4.68
CA GLU A 24 -2.22 7.14 -3.96
C GLU A 24 -1.48 5.87 -4.37
N ALA A 25 -1.20 5.74 -5.66
CA ALA A 25 -0.50 4.56 -6.16
C ALA A 25 0.93 4.50 -5.64
N ILE A 26 1.60 5.63 -5.57
CA ILE A 26 2.97 5.66 -5.05
C ILE A 26 2.99 5.23 -3.59
N LEU A 27 2.10 5.79 -2.79
CA LEU A 27 2.06 5.46 -1.37
C LEU A 27 1.69 4.00 -1.15
N LEU A 28 0.70 3.53 -1.89
CA LEU A 28 0.25 2.15 -1.74
C LEU A 28 1.33 1.16 -2.14
N GLN A 29 2.07 1.48 -3.19
CA GLN A 29 3.17 0.61 -3.62
C GLN A 29 4.27 0.57 -2.57
N GLN A 30 4.56 1.70 -1.93
CA GLN A 30 5.55 1.72 -0.88
C GLN A 30 5.08 0.93 0.33
N LEU A 31 3.81 1.03 0.68
CA LEU A 31 3.27 0.24 1.77
C LEU A 31 3.34 -1.26 1.44
N HIS A 32 3.03 -1.61 0.21
CA HIS A 32 3.13 -3.01 -0.22
C HIS A 32 4.56 -3.52 -0.09
N PHE A 33 5.52 -2.72 -0.49
CA PHE A 33 6.92 -3.09 -0.38
C PHE A 33 7.29 -3.34 1.08
N ARG A 34 6.85 -2.44 1.99
CA ARG A 34 7.15 -2.60 3.40
C ARG A 34 6.48 -3.82 3.99
N LEU A 35 5.25 -4.08 3.59
CA LEU A 35 4.53 -5.26 4.08
C LEU A 35 5.20 -6.54 3.66
N THR A 36 5.67 -6.61 2.42
CA THR A 36 6.29 -7.85 1.95
C THR A 36 7.66 -8.09 2.56
N HIS A 37 8.38 -7.04 2.91
CA HIS A 37 9.72 -7.19 3.45
C HIS A 37 9.80 -7.08 4.97
N GLN A 38 8.91 -6.34 5.58
CA GLN A 38 8.98 -6.07 7.01
C GLN A 38 7.64 -6.19 7.71
N GLY A 39 6.64 -6.71 7.03
CA GLY A 39 5.33 -6.88 7.63
C GLY A 39 5.33 -7.93 8.72
N GLN A 40 4.44 -7.74 9.68
CA GLN A 40 4.27 -8.70 10.77
C GLN A 40 2.88 -9.30 10.68
N GLU A 41 2.81 -10.60 10.80
CA GLU A 41 1.52 -11.27 10.71
C GLU A 41 0.78 -11.18 12.03
N ARG A 42 -0.46 -10.68 11.96
CA ARG A 42 -1.33 -10.60 13.13
C ARG A 42 -2.73 -10.88 12.62
N ASP A 43 -3.42 -11.79 13.28
CA ASP A 43 -4.81 -12.11 12.94
C ASP A 43 -4.99 -12.45 11.46
N GLY A 44 -4.01 -13.15 10.90
CA GLY A 44 -4.12 -13.61 9.52
C GLY A 44 -3.80 -12.60 8.44
N MET A 45 -3.30 -11.45 8.80
CA MET A 45 -2.96 -10.40 7.84
C MET A 45 -1.58 -9.86 8.12
N LEU A 46 -0.96 -9.28 7.12
CA LEU A 46 0.32 -8.62 7.31
C LEU A 46 0.07 -7.16 7.66
N TRP A 47 0.76 -6.70 8.66
CA TRP A 47 0.64 -5.32 9.16
C TRP A 47 2.00 -4.66 9.22
N TYR A 48 2.04 -3.38 8.95
CA TYR A 48 3.27 -2.61 9.04
C TYR A 48 3.00 -1.31 9.79
N CYS A 49 3.91 -0.98 10.71
CA CYS A 49 3.75 0.18 11.56
C CYS A 49 4.89 1.15 11.30
N GLN A 50 4.56 2.39 11.00
CA GLN A 50 5.57 3.40 10.78
C GLN A 50 4.94 4.77 10.98
N SER A 51 5.65 5.68 11.64
CA SER A 51 5.11 7.01 11.91
C SER A 51 5.07 7.83 10.62
N TYR A 52 4.23 8.86 10.62
CA TYR A 52 4.17 9.74 9.46
C TYR A 52 5.48 10.49 9.28
N THR A 53 6.20 10.77 10.38
CA THR A 53 7.50 11.40 10.29
C THR A 53 8.47 10.52 9.51
N SER A 54 8.47 9.22 9.80
CA SER A 54 9.33 8.29 9.08
C SER A 54 8.93 8.16 7.63
N TRP A 55 7.63 8.14 7.35
CA TRP A 55 7.17 8.09 5.97
C TRP A 55 7.62 9.34 5.22
N ALA A 56 7.59 10.51 5.87
CA ALA A 56 8.01 11.75 5.23
C ALA A 56 9.50 11.74 4.91
N LYS A 57 10.30 11.03 5.70
CA LYS A 57 11.71 10.92 5.40
C LYS A 57 11.96 10.06 4.17
N GLN A 58 11.12 9.06 3.95
CA GLN A 58 11.24 8.19 2.80
C GLN A 58 10.64 8.81 1.54
N LEU A 59 9.66 9.69 1.72
CA LEU A 59 8.99 10.35 0.63
C LEU A 59 9.14 11.85 0.82
N PRO A 60 10.36 12.36 0.67
CA PRO A 60 10.68 13.74 1.07
C PRO A 60 10.00 14.84 0.27
N PHE A 61 9.36 14.49 -0.81
CA PHE A 61 8.62 15.46 -1.61
C PHE A 61 7.21 15.70 -1.06
N TRP A 62 6.81 15.03 0.02
CA TRP A 62 5.51 15.23 0.65
C TRP A 62 5.68 15.58 2.11
N SER A 63 4.77 16.43 2.62
CA SER A 63 4.75 16.77 4.03
C SER A 63 4.06 15.65 4.81
N GLU A 64 4.26 15.64 6.12
CA GLU A 64 3.57 14.67 6.96
C GLU A 64 2.06 14.80 6.84
N SER A 65 1.57 16.04 6.73
CA SER A 65 0.14 16.27 6.59
C SER A 65 -0.41 15.65 5.31
N LYS A 66 0.36 15.77 4.23
CA LYS A 66 -0.09 15.18 2.97
C LYS A 66 -0.09 13.68 3.05
N ILE A 67 0.91 13.09 3.68
CA ILE A 67 0.99 11.64 3.82
C ILE A 67 -0.19 11.14 4.65
N LYS A 68 -0.50 11.83 5.75
CA LYS A 68 -1.62 11.46 6.58
C LYS A 68 -2.92 11.53 5.78
N ARG A 69 -3.07 12.57 4.99
CA ARG A 69 -4.27 12.73 4.18
C ARG A 69 -4.42 11.63 3.15
N LEU A 70 -3.30 11.20 2.55
CA LEU A 70 -3.34 10.14 1.58
C LEU A 70 -3.70 8.80 2.23
N PHE A 71 -3.16 8.52 3.42
CA PHE A 71 -3.53 7.31 4.13
C PHE A 71 -5.01 7.32 4.49
N LEU A 72 -5.53 8.46 4.95
CA LEU A 72 -6.94 8.55 5.30
C LEU A 72 -7.83 8.36 4.07
N LYS A 73 -7.39 8.88 2.93
CA LYS A 73 -8.15 8.72 1.70
C LYS A 73 -8.17 7.25 1.26
N LEU A 74 -7.02 6.59 1.31
CA LEU A 74 -6.95 5.17 0.94
C LEU A 74 -7.78 4.31 1.87
N GLU A 75 -7.80 4.66 3.14
CA GLU A 75 -8.59 3.93 4.12
C GLU A 75 -10.07 4.13 3.86
N LYS A 76 -10.46 5.36 3.57
CA LYS A 76 -11.86 5.68 3.28
C LYS A 76 -12.33 4.96 2.03
N GLU A 77 -11.45 4.82 1.05
CA GLU A 77 -11.79 4.15 -0.19
C GLU A 77 -11.74 2.62 -0.08
N GLY A 78 -11.31 2.12 1.07
CA GLY A 78 -11.34 0.70 1.30
C GLY A 78 -10.12 -0.07 0.84
N PHE A 79 -9.06 0.60 0.43
CA PHE A 79 -7.88 -0.08 -0.06
C PHE A 79 -6.90 -0.47 1.04
N ILE A 80 -7.00 0.17 2.19
CA ILE A 80 -6.16 -0.18 3.33
C ILE A 80 -7.00 -0.20 4.60
N GLN A 81 -6.48 -0.87 5.60
CA GLN A 81 -7.06 -0.86 6.93
C GLN A 81 -6.02 -0.32 7.89
N SER A 82 -6.46 0.31 8.97
CA SER A 82 -5.53 0.76 9.99
C SER A 82 -6.05 0.33 11.36
N THR A 83 -5.13 0.19 12.29
CA THR A 83 -5.48 -0.15 13.65
C THR A 83 -4.37 0.28 14.59
N ASP A 84 -4.71 0.50 15.85
CA ASP A 84 -3.70 0.77 16.87
C ASP A 84 -3.69 -0.32 17.94
N LYS A 85 -4.47 -1.39 17.72
CA LYS A 85 -4.61 -2.42 18.75
C LYS A 85 -3.36 -3.23 19.01
N TYR A 86 -2.38 -3.16 18.12
CA TYR A 86 -1.14 -3.91 18.33
C TYR A 86 -0.06 -3.09 19.02
N ASN A 87 -0.37 -1.86 19.39
CA ASN A 87 0.61 -1.03 20.08
C ASN A 87 0.81 -1.53 21.51
N THR A 88 2.06 -1.54 21.92
CA THR A 88 2.41 -2.05 23.25
C THR A 88 2.03 -1.08 24.34
N PHE A 89 2.21 0.21 24.07
CA PHE A 89 1.92 1.23 25.08
C PHE A 89 0.70 2.03 24.67
N TYR A 90 -0.15 2.31 25.63
CA TYR A 90 -1.38 3.04 25.33
C TYR A 90 -1.13 4.47 24.83
N VAL A 91 0.04 5.02 25.10
CA VAL A 91 0.38 6.36 24.61
C VAL A 91 0.89 6.34 23.19
N ASP A 92 1.20 5.16 22.67
CA ASP A 92 1.70 5.03 21.31
C ASP A 92 0.54 5.24 20.35
N ARG A 93 0.64 6.24 19.51
CA ARG A 93 -0.41 6.55 18.57
C ARG A 93 -0.06 6.18 17.14
N THR A 94 1.03 5.47 16.95
CA THR A 94 1.42 5.04 15.63
C THR A 94 0.44 3.97 15.16
N LYS A 95 0.00 4.10 13.93
CA LYS A 95 -0.96 3.15 13.39
C LYS A 95 -0.28 2.05 12.61
N TRP A 96 -0.90 0.91 12.65
CA TRP A 96 -0.51 -0.24 11.85
C TRP A 96 -1.41 -0.27 10.63
N TYR A 97 -0.84 -0.54 9.47
CA TYR A 97 -1.58 -0.54 8.22
C TYR A 97 -1.48 -1.88 7.52
N SER A 98 -2.55 -2.26 6.85
CA SER A 98 -2.59 -3.46 6.03
C SER A 98 -3.31 -3.12 4.73
N ILE A 99 -3.00 -3.84 3.66
CA ILE A 99 -3.62 -3.58 2.36
C ILE A 99 -4.75 -4.56 2.13
N GLU A 100 -5.85 -4.05 1.59
CA GLU A 100 -7.00 -4.86 1.22
C GLU A 100 -6.84 -5.24 -0.25
N TYR A 101 -6.12 -6.32 -0.47
CA TYR A 101 -5.79 -6.74 -1.82
C TYR A 101 -7.02 -7.09 -2.66
N HIS A 102 -8.05 -7.62 -2.02
CA HIS A 102 -9.27 -7.94 -2.76
C HIS A 102 -9.96 -6.68 -3.29
N ALA A 103 -9.93 -5.61 -2.50
CA ALA A 103 -10.51 -4.36 -2.94
C ALA A 103 -9.76 -3.79 -4.13
N LEU A 104 -8.42 -3.91 -4.11
CA LEU A 104 -7.62 -3.46 -5.23
C LEU A 104 -7.89 -4.29 -6.47
N ASP A 105 -7.99 -5.59 -6.30
CA ASP A 105 -8.27 -6.47 -7.42
C ASP A 105 -9.62 -6.13 -8.05
N ALA A 106 -10.59 -5.82 -7.22
CA ALA A 106 -11.91 -5.48 -7.72
C ALA A 106 -11.89 -4.25 -8.61
N VAL A 107 -11.15 -3.20 -8.23
CA VAL A 107 -11.12 -2.00 -9.06
C VAL A 107 -10.22 -2.15 -10.26
N LEU A 108 -9.17 -2.96 -10.17
CA LEU A 108 -8.26 -3.13 -11.28
C LEU A 108 -8.82 -4.08 -12.33
N HIS A 109 -9.58 -5.07 -11.91
CA HIS A 109 -10.08 -6.09 -12.81
C HIS A 109 -11.57 -6.31 -12.77
N GLY A 110 -12.23 -5.77 -11.77
CA GLY A 110 -13.63 -6.03 -11.55
C GLY A 110 -14.54 -5.68 -12.70
N ASN A 111 -14.24 -4.60 -13.35
CA ASN A 111 -15.10 -4.18 -14.41
C ASN A 111 -14.82 -4.90 -15.69
N ALA A 112 -13.78 -5.64 -15.69
CA ALA A 112 -13.36 -6.29 -16.89
C ALA A 112 -14.48 -7.16 -17.30
N ASN A 113 -15.22 -7.74 -16.32
CA ASN A 113 -16.20 -8.56 -16.70
C ASN A 113 -16.59 -9.58 -15.73
N GLU A 114 -17.73 -9.54 -15.36
CA GLU A 114 -18.25 -10.46 -14.44
C GLU A 114 -18.26 -11.83 -14.94
N ASN A 115 -18.25 -11.97 -16.20
CA ASN A 115 -18.36 -13.27 -16.75
C ASN A 115 -17.03 -13.92 -16.79
N HIS A 116 -16.01 -13.18 -16.55
CA HIS A 116 -14.70 -13.71 -16.66
C HIS A 116 -14.38 -14.56 -15.46
N PRO A 117 -13.92 -15.74 -15.66
CA PRO A 117 -13.60 -16.62 -14.54
C PRO A 117 -12.41 -16.14 -13.79
N ARG A 118 -12.59 -15.11 -13.09
CA ARG A 118 -11.55 -14.52 -12.47
C ARG A 118 -11.08 -15.14 -11.29
N THR A 119 -11.71 -16.06 -10.80
CA THR A 119 -11.24 -16.74 -9.63
C THR A 119 -9.80 -17.10 -9.75
N VAL A 120 -9.41 -17.46 -10.92
CA VAL A 120 -8.05 -17.85 -11.11
C VAL A 120 -7.12 -16.74 -10.76
N HIS A 121 -7.48 -15.55 -11.10
CA HIS A 121 -6.63 -14.44 -10.83
C HIS A 121 -6.62 -14.11 -9.38
N THR A 122 -7.73 -14.26 -8.75
CA THR A 122 -7.83 -13.89 -7.39
C THR A 122 -6.89 -14.64 -6.53
N GLN A 123 -6.80 -15.88 -6.77
CA GLN A 123 -5.98 -16.70 -5.97
C GLN A 123 -4.56 -16.35 -6.02
N THR A 124 -4.11 -15.93 -7.14
CA THR A 124 -2.71 -15.66 -7.29
C THR A 124 -2.35 -14.21 -7.10
N LEU A 125 -3.33 -13.39 -6.98
CA LEU A 125 -3.08 -11.97 -6.90
C LEU A 125 -2.01 -11.55 -5.90
N PRO A 126 -2.09 -11.92 -4.66
CA PRO A 126 -1.08 -11.47 -3.71
C PRO A 126 0.30 -11.93 -4.08
N MET A 127 0.37 -13.04 -4.78
CA MET A 127 1.65 -13.57 -5.13
C MET A 127 2.21 -12.91 -6.35
N LYS A 128 1.37 -12.25 -7.11
CA LYS A 128 1.82 -11.60 -8.29
C LYS A 128 2.38 -10.24 -8.09
N TRP A 129 2.22 -9.68 -6.95
CA TRP A 129 2.78 -8.38 -6.69
C TRP A 129 4.28 -8.56 -6.60
N PRO A 130 5.03 -7.78 -7.33
CA PRO A 130 6.46 -8.01 -7.44
C PRO A 130 7.18 -8.04 -6.11
N PRO A 131 7.95 -9.05 -5.86
CA PRO A 131 8.67 -9.13 -4.62
C PRO A 131 10.08 -8.56 -4.72
N TYR A 132 10.43 -8.11 -5.85
CA TYR A 132 11.80 -7.74 -6.08
C TYR A 132 12.20 -6.30 -5.95
N PHE A 133 11.64 -5.59 -5.08
CA PHE A 133 12.11 -4.23 -4.93
C PHE A 133 11.99 -3.71 -3.51
#